data_0088d795d8a3728c8425217502943a1b
#
_entry.id   0088d795d8a3728c8425217502943a1b
#
_cell.length_a   1.000
_cell.length_b   1.000
_cell.length_c   1.000
_cell.angle_alpha   90.00
_cell.angle_beta   90.00
_cell.angle_gamma   90.00
#
_symmetry.space_group_name_H-M   'P 1'
#
loop_
_entity.id
_entity.type
_entity.pdbx_description
1 polymer ?
#
loop_
_entity_poly.entity_id
_entity_poly.type
_entity_poly.pdbx_seq_one_letter_code
_entity_poly.pdbx_strand_id
1 'polypeptide(L)'
;MDSMKRIAIITDDNAGFRKEELSQYEDLFVIGMPTIINGETYYENVNITQEQFYEFLEMNADVKTSQPTPGSVLELWDKLLKEYEYVLHVPMSSGLSKSCDTAKMLANDYNGRVIVIDNHRISVTLKRSILDAINLSKRGVEPIEIKNILEETKSESTIFIMVDTLKYLKKGGRISASAAALGSALHIKPILNIDGGLLEPLDKVIGTKKGRAYMINELKKKIKDMYNNDLTDVEFCIAYTFDLEKALDFKYQIEQELGIKITTVDPLSLSVSTHIGPGSLAVTSAKIIK
;
A
#
# COMPACT_ATOMS: atom_id res chain seq x y z
N MET A 1 26.07 -23.63 -17.70
CA MET A 1 24.74 -22.96 -17.88
C MET A 1 24.22 -22.74 -16.48
N ASP A 2 24.22 -21.50 -16.01
CA ASP A 2 23.59 -21.19 -14.73
C ASP A 2 22.10 -21.54 -14.87
N SER A 3 21.57 -22.30 -13.92
CA SER A 3 20.15 -22.65 -13.90
C SER A 3 19.37 -21.34 -13.72
N MET A 4 18.34 -21.11 -14.54
CA MET A 4 17.43 -19.96 -14.38
C MET A 4 16.88 -19.99 -12.96
N LYS A 5 16.81 -18.81 -12.34
CA LYS A 5 16.08 -18.62 -11.08
C LYS A 5 14.59 -18.80 -11.36
N ARG A 6 13.84 -19.30 -10.37
CA ARG A 6 12.47 -19.71 -10.65
C ARG A 6 11.49 -18.55 -10.78
N ILE A 7 11.45 -17.66 -9.79
CA ILE A 7 10.41 -16.62 -9.70
C ILE A 7 11.05 -15.28 -9.33
N ALA A 8 10.82 -14.27 -10.16
CA ALA A 8 11.00 -12.87 -9.79
C ALA A 8 9.68 -12.31 -9.26
N ILE A 9 9.72 -11.52 -8.19
CA ILE A 9 8.55 -10.85 -7.63
C ILE A 9 8.70 -9.35 -7.89
N ILE A 10 7.68 -8.73 -8.50
CA ILE A 10 7.61 -7.28 -8.76
C ILE A 10 6.46 -6.69 -7.96
N THR A 11 6.69 -5.53 -7.38
CA THR A 11 5.65 -4.66 -6.83
C THR A 11 5.93 -3.22 -7.24
N ASP A 12 5.02 -2.29 -6.92
CA ASP A 12 5.28 -0.87 -7.05
C ASP A 12 5.75 -0.25 -5.72
N ASP A 13 6.25 0.98 -5.77
CA ASP A 13 6.78 1.69 -4.60
C ASP A 13 5.72 1.98 -3.53
N ASN A 14 4.42 1.80 -3.84
CA ASN A 14 3.35 1.90 -2.83
C ASN A 14 3.38 0.78 -1.78
N ALA A 15 4.13 -0.29 -2.00
CA ALA A 15 4.40 -1.29 -0.97
C ALA A 15 5.26 -0.74 0.18
N GLY A 16 5.98 0.38 -0.03
CA GLY A 16 6.71 1.07 1.02
C GLY A 16 7.99 0.37 1.45
N PHE A 17 8.63 -0.42 0.58
CA PHE A 17 9.93 -0.99 0.89
C PHE A 17 11.02 0.08 0.89
N ARG A 18 11.79 0.15 1.97
CA ARG A 18 12.99 0.99 2.03
C ARG A 18 14.15 0.33 1.30
N LYS A 19 15.12 1.12 0.85
CA LYS A 19 16.28 0.62 0.11
C LYS A 19 17.06 -0.46 0.87
N GLU A 20 17.19 -0.31 2.18
CA GLU A 20 17.88 -1.26 3.06
C GLU A 20 17.10 -2.57 3.21
N GLU A 21 15.77 -2.52 3.15
CA GLU A 21 14.93 -3.71 3.17
C GLU A 21 15.00 -4.46 1.84
N LEU A 22 14.97 -3.73 0.71
CA LEU A 22 15.06 -4.32 -0.63
C LEU A 22 16.36 -5.13 -0.81
N SER A 23 17.47 -4.66 -0.24
CA SER A 23 18.75 -5.36 -0.33
C SER A 23 18.77 -6.76 0.33
N GLN A 24 17.77 -7.10 1.13
CA GLN A 24 17.61 -8.40 1.77
C GLN A 24 16.93 -9.45 0.87
N TYR A 25 16.37 -9.02 -0.27
CA TYR A 25 15.54 -9.86 -1.15
C TYR A 25 16.07 -9.77 -2.59
N GLU A 26 16.89 -10.74 -3.00
CA GLU A 26 17.51 -10.77 -4.34
C GLU A 26 16.48 -10.85 -5.47
N ASP A 27 15.35 -11.52 -5.22
CA ASP A 27 14.33 -11.80 -6.22
C ASP A 27 13.14 -10.82 -6.17
N LEU A 28 13.26 -9.73 -5.38
CA LEU A 28 12.27 -8.67 -5.27
C LEU A 28 12.69 -7.42 -6.04
N PHE A 29 11.80 -6.94 -6.89
CA PHE A 29 11.98 -5.76 -7.73
C PHE A 29 10.84 -4.77 -7.51
N VAL A 30 11.15 -3.49 -7.54
CA VAL A 30 10.16 -2.41 -7.37
C VAL A 30 10.15 -1.54 -8.61
N ILE A 31 8.94 -1.30 -9.15
CA ILE A 31 8.73 -0.32 -10.21
C ILE A 31 8.22 0.98 -9.60
N GLY A 32 8.85 2.10 -9.95
CA GLY A 32 8.48 3.41 -9.43
C GLY A 32 7.17 3.94 -10.00
N MET A 33 6.36 4.55 -9.15
CA MET A 33 5.14 5.28 -9.54
C MET A 33 5.48 6.74 -9.82
N PRO A 34 5.23 7.25 -11.03
CA PRO A 34 5.55 8.64 -11.36
C PRO A 34 4.72 9.62 -10.55
N THR A 35 5.38 10.56 -9.86
CA THR A 35 4.77 11.75 -9.27
C THR A 35 5.12 12.95 -10.12
N ILE A 36 4.11 13.66 -10.60
CA ILE A 36 4.27 14.81 -11.52
C ILE A 36 4.05 16.07 -10.71
N ILE A 37 5.08 16.90 -10.59
CA ILE A 37 5.06 18.16 -9.83
C ILE A 37 5.35 19.31 -10.79
N ASN A 38 4.39 20.23 -10.95
CA ASN A 38 4.48 21.35 -11.87
C ASN A 38 4.87 20.97 -13.31
N GLY A 39 4.48 19.76 -13.75
CA GLY A 39 4.75 19.22 -15.08
C GLY A 39 6.03 18.39 -15.20
N GLU A 40 6.88 18.36 -14.18
CA GLU A 40 8.09 17.53 -14.13
C GLU A 40 7.82 16.19 -13.45
N THR A 41 8.48 15.12 -13.92
CA THR A 41 8.28 13.76 -13.39
C THR A 41 9.35 13.40 -12.37
N TYR A 42 8.88 12.94 -11.22
CA TYR A 42 9.71 12.50 -10.10
C TYR A 42 9.40 11.06 -9.71
N TYR A 43 10.42 10.37 -9.20
CA TYR A 43 10.34 9.03 -8.63
C TYR A 43 10.92 9.05 -7.23
N GLU A 44 10.18 8.53 -6.27
CA GLU A 44 10.56 8.50 -4.87
C GLU A 44 11.91 7.78 -4.67
N ASN A 45 12.79 8.35 -3.84
CA ASN A 45 14.15 7.84 -3.56
C ASN A 45 15.08 7.72 -4.78
N VAL A 46 14.68 8.28 -5.93
CA VAL A 46 15.52 8.38 -7.15
C VAL A 46 15.92 9.83 -7.38
N ASN A 47 14.95 10.73 -7.55
CA ASN A 47 15.20 12.14 -7.83
C ASN A 47 14.34 13.09 -6.98
N ILE A 48 13.65 12.59 -5.95
CA ILE A 48 12.94 13.39 -4.96
C ILE A 48 12.90 12.63 -3.61
N THR A 49 12.98 13.37 -2.50
CA THR A 49 12.78 12.83 -1.14
C THR A 49 11.39 13.16 -0.60
N GLN A 50 11.01 12.53 0.52
CA GLN A 50 9.76 12.84 1.23
C GLN A 50 9.70 14.31 1.65
N GLU A 51 10.79 14.84 2.21
CA GLU A 51 10.89 16.23 2.68
C GLU A 51 10.65 17.21 1.53
N GLN A 52 11.37 17.05 0.41
CA GLN A 52 11.22 17.89 -0.78
C GLN A 52 9.80 17.85 -1.35
N PHE A 53 9.16 16.68 -1.33
CA PHE A 53 7.78 16.54 -1.77
C PHE A 53 6.82 17.35 -0.90
N TYR A 54 6.95 17.31 0.42
CA TYR A 54 6.08 18.08 1.31
C TYR A 54 6.34 19.59 1.21
N GLU A 55 7.58 20.04 0.95
CA GLU A 55 7.88 21.43 0.63
C GLU A 55 7.10 21.90 -0.61
N PHE A 56 7.05 21.09 -1.67
CA PHE A 56 6.23 21.38 -2.86
C PHE A 56 4.73 21.49 -2.52
N LEU A 57 4.21 20.62 -1.66
CA LEU A 57 2.81 20.68 -1.23
C LEU A 57 2.51 21.94 -0.42
N GLU A 58 3.42 22.38 0.45
CA GLU A 58 3.30 23.64 1.21
C GLU A 58 3.30 24.86 0.30
N MET A 59 4.08 24.84 -0.77
CA MET A 59 4.09 25.87 -1.81
C MET A 59 2.86 25.80 -2.75
N ASN A 60 1.89 24.92 -2.48
CA ASN A 60 0.71 24.67 -3.32
C ASN A 60 1.04 24.28 -4.77
N ALA A 61 2.12 23.54 -5.01
CA ALA A 61 2.47 23.01 -6.31
C ALA A 61 1.34 22.16 -6.92
N ASP A 62 1.23 22.13 -8.24
CA ASP A 62 0.31 21.21 -8.92
C ASP A 62 0.92 19.80 -8.93
N VAL A 63 0.43 18.95 -8.03
CA VAL A 63 0.93 17.57 -7.89
C VAL A 63 -0.13 16.60 -8.39
N LYS A 64 0.34 15.65 -9.22
CA LYS A 64 -0.45 14.55 -9.80
C LYS A 64 0.37 13.26 -9.77
N THR A 65 -0.29 12.13 -9.96
CA THR A 65 0.36 10.83 -10.08
C THR A 65 -0.03 10.16 -11.39
N SER A 66 0.82 9.25 -11.85
CA SER A 66 0.52 8.37 -12.98
C SER A 66 0.87 6.93 -12.61
N GLN A 67 0.31 5.98 -13.34
CA GLN A 67 0.81 4.60 -13.33
C GLN A 67 2.16 4.53 -14.07
N PRO A 68 2.99 3.49 -13.82
CA PRO A 68 4.16 3.21 -14.65
C PRO A 68 3.76 3.12 -16.12
N THR A 69 4.62 3.57 -17.01
CA THR A 69 4.32 3.47 -18.45
C THR A 69 4.30 1.99 -18.89
N PRO A 70 3.44 1.61 -19.85
CA PRO A 70 3.49 0.25 -20.40
C PRO A 70 4.89 -0.16 -20.84
N GLY A 71 5.64 0.77 -21.46
CA GLY A 71 7.01 0.50 -21.89
C GLY A 71 7.96 0.14 -20.74
N SER A 72 7.91 0.88 -19.62
CA SER A 72 8.76 0.57 -18.46
C SER A 72 8.39 -0.77 -17.78
N VAL A 73 7.12 -1.12 -17.80
CA VAL A 73 6.64 -2.43 -17.29
C VAL A 73 7.17 -3.56 -18.16
N LEU A 74 7.00 -3.46 -19.47
CA LEU A 74 7.47 -4.46 -20.44
C LEU A 74 9.00 -4.61 -20.40
N GLU A 75 9.74 -3.52 -20.37
CA GLU A 75 11.20 -3.53 -20.27
C GLU A 75 11.69 -4.28 -19.02
N LEU A 76 11.05 -4.04 -17.87
CA LEU A 76 11.38 -4.74 -16.64
C LEU A 76 11.08 -6.24 -16.73
N TRP A 77 9.90 -6.61 -17.25
CA TRP A 77 9.54 -8.03 -17.43
C TRP A 77 10.49 -8.73 -18.40
N ASP A 78 10.77 -8.14 -19.56
CA ASP A 78 11.69 -8.71 -20.56
C ASP A 78 13.10 -8.89 -20.02
N LYS A 79 13.57 -7.95 -19.17
CA LYS A 79 14.85 -8.07 -18.49
C LYS A 79 14.85 -9.26 -17.53
N LEU A 80 13.82 -9.37 -16.67
CA LEU A 80 13.75 -10.41 -15.65
C LEU A 80 13.55 -11.81 -16.26
N LEU A 81 12.77 -11.93 -17.33
CA LEU A 81 12.55 -13.21 -18.00
C LEU A 81 13.78 -13.79 -18.74
N LYS A 82 14.90 -13.06 -18.76
CA LYS A 82 16.21 -13.60 -19.18
C LYS A 82 16.89 -14.43 -18.09
N GLU A 83 16.55 -14.17 -16.82
CA GLU A 83 17.16 -14.76 -15.65
C GLU A 83 16.20 -15.65 -14.85
N TYR A 84 14.88 -15.39 -14.97
CA TYR A 84 13.80 -16.05 -14.24
C TYR A 84 12.84 -16.79 -15.17
N GLU A 85 12.32 -17.91 -14.69
CA GLU A 85 11.29 -18.66 -15.42
C GLU A 85 9.95 -17.93 -15.41
N TYR A 86 9.60 -17.33 -14.27
CA TYR A 86 8.35 -16.62 -14.04
C TYR A 86 8.57 -15.26 -13.39
N VAL A 87 7.64 -14.35 -13.67
CA VAL A 87 7.50 -13.07 -13.02
C VAL A 87 6.14 -13.00 -12.35
N LEU A 88 6.10 -12.83 -11.02
CA LEU A 88 4.90 -12.48 -10.26
C LEU A 88 4.86 -10.96 -10.08
N HIS A 89 3.91 -10.29 -10.70
CA HIS A 89 3.72 -8.85 -10.55
C HIS A 89 2.52 -8.57 -9.66
N VAL A 90 2.77 -8.02 -8.47
CA VAL A 90 1.77 -7.70 -7.44
C VAL A 90 1.70 -6.18 -7.29
N PRO A 91 0.96 -5.48 -8.15
CA PRO A 91 0.79 -4.03 -8.05
C PRO A 91 -0.18 -3.66 -6.92
N MET A 92 -0.26 -2.37 -6.59
CA MET A 92 -1.30 -1.86 -5.71
C MET A 92 -2.70 -2.19 -6.24
N SER A 93 -3.68 -2.17 -5.34
CA SER A 93 -5.10 -2.46 -5.61
C SER A 93 -5.62 -1.85 -6.91
N SER A 94 -6.32 -2.66 -7.72
CA SER A 94 -7.03 -2.21 -8.92
C SER A 94 -8.14 -1.19 -8.62
N GLY A 95 -8.66 -1.17 -7.39
CA GLY A 95 -9.63 -0.16 -6.94
C GLY A 95 -9.04 1.24 -6.78
N LEU A 96 -7.72 1.37 -6.63
CA LEU A 96 -7.04 2.65 -6.40
C LEU A 96 -6.23 3.13 -7.63
N SER A 97 -5.77 2.20 -8.47
CA SER A 97 -4.99 2.51 -9.66
C SER A 97 -5.32 1.58 -10.81
N LYS A 98 -5.24 2.09 -12.04
CA LYS A 98 -5.37 1.28 -13.25
C LYS A 98 -4.09 0.52 -13.61
N SER A 99 -3.01 0.65 -12.83
CA SER A 99 -1.75 -0.07 -13.07
C SER A 99 -1.93 -1.58 -13.10
N CYS A 100 -2.76 -2.13 -12.20
CA CYS A 100 -3.07 -3.55 -12.16
C CYS A 100 -3.79 -4.03 -13.43
N ASP A 101 -4.84 -3.33 -13.86
CA ASP A 101 -5.60 -3.67 -15.08
C ASP A 101 -4.70 -3.59 -16.33
N THR A 102 -3.85 -2.55 -16.40
CA THR A 102 -2.87 -2.39 -17.49
C THR A 102 -1.87 -3.55 -17.49
N ALA A 103 -1.32 -3.91 -16.33
CA ALA A 103 -0.39 -5.03 -16.21
C ALA A 103 -1.06 -6.37 -16.62
N LYS A 104 -2.31 -6.64 -16.19
CA LYS A 104 -3.06 -7.83 -16.60
C LYS A 104 -3.23 -7.91 -18.12
N MET A 105 -3.54 -6.78 -18.77
CA MET A 105 -3.67 -6.73 -20.23
C MET A 105 -2.35 -7.05 -20.94
N LEU A 106 -1.24 -6.43 -20.49
CA LEU A 106 0.09 -6.65 -21.06
C LEU A 106 0.59 -8.09 -20.84
N ALA A 107 0.26 -8.72 -19.72
CA ALA A 107 0.70 -10.07 -19.38
C ALA A 107 0.15 -11.15 -20.32
N ASN A 108 -0.93 -10.89 -21.07
CA ASN A 108 -1.50 -11.84 -22.02
C ASN A 108 -0.49 -12.26 -23.12
N ASP A 109 0.46 -11.40 -23.45
CA ASP A 109 1.45 -11.66 -24.50
C ASP A 109 2.65 -12.51 -24.02
N TYR A 110 2.68 -12.87 -22.72
CA TYR A 110 3.80 -13.59 -22.11
C TYR A 110 3.59 -15.08 -21.90
N ASN A 111 2.55 -15.67 -22.50
CA ASN A 111 2.29 -17.12 -22.46
C ASN A 111 2.28 -17.73 -21.04
N GLY A 112 1.76 -17.00 -20.06
CA GLY A 112 1.67 -17.44 -18.66
C GLY A 112 2.98 -17.31 -17.86
N ARG A 113 4.06 -16.79 -18.44
CA ARG A 113 5.32 -16.55 -17.72
C ARG A 113 5.27 -15.29 -16.84
N VAL A 114 4.37 -14.34 -17.14
CA VAL A 114 4.07 -13.19 -16.29
C VAL A 114 2.69 -13.39 -15.69
N ILE A 115 2.62 -13.37 -14.37
CA ILE A 115 1.38 -13.58 -13.61
C ILE A 115 1.13 -12.34 -12.77
N VAL A 116 0.05 -11.61 -13.08
CA VAL A 116 -0.35 -10.42 -12.34
C VAL A 116 -1.35 -10.80 -11.25
N ILE A 117 -1.11 -10.31 -10.05
CA ILE A 117 -1.87 -10.63 -8.83
C ILE A 117 -2.55 -9.37 -8.31
N ASP A 118 -3.88 -9.40 -8.20
CA ASP A 118 -4.68 -8.31 -7.66
C ASP A 118 -5.23 -8.69 -6.28
N ASN A 119 -4.48 -8.41 -5.26
CA ASN A 119 -4.87 -8.74 -3.89
C ASN A 119 -5.59 -7.60 -3.16
N HIS A 120 -5.98 -6.54 -3.87
CA HIS A 120 -6.71 -5.37 -3.35
C HIS A 120 -6.02 -4.67 -2.17
N ARG A 121 -4.69 -4.77 -2.05
CA ARG A 121 -3.92 -4.18 -0.94
C ARG A 121 -3.08 -3.01 -1.41
N ILE A 122 -2.62 -2.21 -0.46
CA ILE A 122 -1.74 -1.05 -0.65
C ILE A 122 -0.89 -0.84 0.61
N SER A 123 0.22 -0.11 0.50
CA SER A 123 1.09 0.27 1.60
C SER A 123 1.56 -0.95 2.40
N VAL A 124 1.63 -0.86 3.72
CA VAL A 124 2.12 -1.93 4.61
C VAL A 124 1.37 -3.26 4.45
N THR A 125 0.08 -3.24 4.05
CA THR A 125 -0.65 -4.49 3.77
C THR A 125 -0.24 -5.11 2.44
N LEU A 126 0.11 -4.31 1.42
CA LEU A 126 0.72 -4.80 0.19
C LEU A 126 2.12 -5.35 0.48
N LYS A 127 2.92 -4.64 1.27
CA LYS A 127 4.23 -5.10 1.74
C LYS A 127 4.14 -6.49 2.39
N ARG A 128 3.13 -6.72 3.26
CA ARG A 128 2.87 -8.04 3.86
C ARG A 128 2.64 -9.10 2.77
N SER A 129 1.80 -8.82 1.79
CA SER A 129 1.55 -9.77 0.68
C SER A 129 2.79 -10.09 -0.13
N ILE A 130 3.67 -9.12 -0.36
CA ILE A 130 4.94 -9.36 -1.04
C ILE A 130 5.84 -10.28 -0.21
N LEU A 131 5.93 -10.08 1.11
CA LEU A 131 6.68 -10.96 2.00
C LEU A 131 6.10 -12.38 2.03
N ASP A 132 4.78 -12.50 1.97
CA ASP A 132 4.09 -13.80 1.87
C ASP A 132 4.40 -14.48 0.53
N ALA A 133 4.36 -13.75 -0.60
CA ALA A 133 4.75 -14.26 -1.91
C ALA A 133 6.19 -14.78 -1.92
N ILE A 134 7.13 -14.02 -1.32
CA ILE A 134 8.54 -14.43 -1.19
C ILE A 134 8.66 -15.73 -0.38
N ASN A 135 7.95 -15.83 0.74
CA ASN A 135 7.98 -17.02 1.58
C ASN A 135 7.41 -18.25 0.87
N LEU A 136 6.28 -18.11 0.19
CA LEU A 136 5.66 -19.17 -0.60
C LEU A 136 6.58 -19.61 -1.74
N SER A 137 7.20 -18.67 -2.47
CA SER A 137 8.18 -18.94 -3.52
C SER A 137 9.38 -19.74 -3.00
N LYS A 138 9.97 -19.35 -1.86
CA LYS A 138 11.07 -20.05 -1.20
C LYS A 138 10.71 -21.48 -0.77
N ARG A 139 9.44 -21.73 -0.47
CA ARG A 139 8.92 -23.07 -0.14
C ARG A 139 8.61 -23.90 -1.38
N GLY A 140 8.83 -23.38 -2.58
CA GLY A 140 8.62 -24.07 -3.85
C GLY A 140 7.15 -24.14 -4.28
N VAL A 141 6.28 -23.27 -3.75
CA VAL A 141 4.88 -23.18 -4.20
C VAL A 141 4.85 -22.70 -5.66
N GLU A 142 3.97 -23.28 -6.46
CA GLU A 142 3.83 -22.92 -7.86
C GLU A 142 3.32 -21.50 -8.07
N PRO A 143 3.82 -20.77 -9.09
CA PRO A 143 3.47 -19.36 -9.31
C PRO A 143 1.96 -19.08 -9.36
N ILE A 144 1.20 -19.94 -10.02
CA ILE A 144 -0.26 -19.79 -10.12
C ILE A 144 -0.97 -20.06 -8.79
N GLU A 145 -0.43 -20.95 -7.97
CA GLU A 145 -0.94 -21.22 -6.63
C GLU A 145 -0.66 -20.05 -5.68
N ILE A 146 0.53 -19.43 -5.76
CA ILE A 146 0.84 -18.19 -5.02
C ILE A 146 -0.19 -17.11 -5.37
N LYS A 147 -0.51 -16.93 -6.67
CA LYS A 147 -1.57 -16.01 -7.10
C LYS A 147 -2.89 -16.32 -6.42
N ASN A 148 -3.35 -17.57 -6.49
CA ASN A 148 -4.63 -17.98 -5.94
C ASN A 148 -4.70 -17.71 -4.43
N ILE A 149 -3.67 -18.08 -3.67
CA ILE A 149 -3.58 -17.85 -2.23
C ILE A 149 -3.68 -16.36 -1.90
N LEU A 150 -2.93 -15.51 -2.60
CA LEU A 150 -2.92 -14.06 -2.34
C LEU A 150 -4.24 -13.38 -2.72
N GLU A 151 -4.91 -13.83 -3.77
CA GLU A 151 -6.21 -13.29 -4.19
C GLU A 151 -7.37 -13.80 -3.31
N GLU A 152 -7.33 -15.04 -2.82
CA GLU A 152 -8.32 -15.59 -1.89
C GLU A 152 -8.25 -14.91 -0.52
N THR A 153 -7.05 -14.57 -0.04
CA THR A 153 -6.83 -13.94 1.26
C THR A 153 -6.90 -12.41 1.24
N LYS A 154 -7.31 -11.80 0.13
CA LYS A 154 -7.37 -10.34 -0.03
C LYS A 154 -8.20 -9.63 1.03
N SER A 155 -9.28 -10.25 1.51
CA SER A 155 -10.18 -9.72 2.55
C SER A 155 -9.66 -9.93 3.99
N GLU A 156 -8.55 -10.66 4.17
CA GLU A 156 -7.94 -10.91 5.49
C GLU A 156 -6.98 -9.79 5.91
N SER A 157 -7.28 -8.57 5.51
CA SER A 157 -6.57 -7.36 5.92
C SER A 157 -7.52 -6.18 6.04
N THR A 158 -7.14 -5.18 6.81
CA THR A 158 -7.90 -3.93 6.92
C THR A 158 -6.97 -2.75 7.10
N ILE A 159 -7.42 -1.58 6.66
CA ILE A 159 -6.75 -0.29 6.85
C ILE A 159 -7.80 0.70 7.35
N PHE A 160 -7.59 1.26 8.53
CA PHE A 160 -8.33 2.43 9.00
C PHE A 160 -7.41 3.64 8.91
N ILE A 161 -7.85 4.69 8.24
CA ILE A 161 -7.07 5.92 8.06
C ILE A 161 -7.87 7.15 8.46
N MET A 162 -7.28 7.96 9.31
CA MET A 162 -7.73 9.31 9.63
C MET A 162 -6.96 10.29 8.76
N VAL A 163 -7.68 11.12 8.00
CA VAL A 163 -7.08 12.16 7.15
C VAL A 163 -7.36 13.55 7.72
N ASP A 164 -6.44 14.48 7.46
CA ASP A 164 -6.61 15.86 7.90
C ASP A 164 -7.67 16.59 7.07
N THR A 165 -7.78 16.25 5.79
CA THR A 165 -8.71 16.85 4.85
C THR A 165 -9.02 15.92 3.69
N LEU A 166 -10.22 16.03 3.13
CA LEU A 166 -10.59 15.32 1.91
C LEU A 166 -10.17 16.06 0.62
N LYS A 167 -9.50 17.22 0.73
CA LYS A 167 -9.11 18.06 -0.42
C LYS A 167 -8.33 17.28 -1.46
N TYR A 168 -7.31 16.55 -1.02
CA TYR A 168 -6.40 15.80 -1.88
C TYR A 168 -7.10 14.58 -2.52
N LEU A 169 -7.84 13.82 -1.75
CA LEU A 169 -8.62 12.69 -2.22
C LEU A 169 -9.66 13.08 -3.26
N LYS A 170 -10.35 14.21 -3.04
CA LYS A 170 -11.33 14.80 -4.01
C LYS A 170 -10.62 15.23 -5.29
N LYS A 171 -9.50 15.96 -5.18
CA LYS A 171 -8.69 16.38 -6.35
C LYS A 171 -8.21 15.17 -7.16
N GLY A 172 -7.78 14.13 -6.48
CA GLY A 172 -7.26 12.91 -7.10
C GLY A 172 -8.32 11.95 -7.62
N GLY A 173 -9.58 12.07 -7.21
CA GLY A 173 -10.66 11.16 -7.61
C GLY A 173 -10.51 9.72 -7.04
N ARG A 174 -9.81 9.53 -5.90
CA ARG A 174 -9.61 8.24 -5.22
C ARG A 174 -10.48 8.10 -3.98
N ILE A 175 -11.63 8.71 -4.01
CA ILE A 175 -12.62 8.67 -2.93
C ILE A 175 -14.00 8.37 -3.54
N SER A 176 -14.80 7.55 -2.87
CA SER A 176 -16.17 7.29 -3.27
C SER A 176 -17.04 8.55 -3.15
N ALA A 177 -18.16 8.59 -3.87
CA ALA A 177 -19.10 9.72 -3.80
C ALA A 177 -19.66 9.89 -2.38
N SER A 178 -19.91 8.80 -1.65
CA SER A 178 -20.37 8.80 -0.26
C SER A 178 -19.31 9.39 0.68
N ALA A 179 -18.03 9.02 0.53
CA ALA A 179 -16.95 9.60 1.31
C ALA A 179 -16.72 11.08 0.96
N ALA A 180 -16.83 11.46 -0.31
CA ALA A 180 -16.74 12.85 -0.73
C ALA A 180 -17.83 13.75 -0.12
N ALA A 181 -18.99 13.19 0.21
CA ALA A 181 -20.12 13.90 0.83
C ALA A 181 -19.91 14.18 2.33
N LEU A 182 -18.90 13.62 3.00
CA LEU A 182 -18.63 13.88 4.43
C LEU A 182 -18.37 15.37 4.75
N GLY A 183 -18.12 16.18 3.73
CA GLY A 183 -17.90 17.63 3.88
C GLY A 183 -16.50 17.96 4.41
N SER A 184 -16.21 19.25 4.43
CA SER A 184 -15.01 19.81 5.04
C SER A 184 -15.42 20.91 6.02
N ALA A 185 -15.25 20.68 7.30
CA ALA A 185 -15.39 21.73 8.32
C ALA A 185 -14.14 21.74 9.18
N LEU A 186 -13.85 22.89 9.77
CA LEU A 186 -12.69 23.08 10.60
C LEU A 186 -12.68 22.05 11.77
N HIS A 187 -11.53 21.41 12.01
CA HIS A 187 -11.32 20.36 13.03
C HIS A 187 -12.07 19.04 12.84
N ILE A 188 -12.84 18.85 11.76
CA ILE A 188 -13.39 17.53 11.42
C ILE A 188 -12.28 16.68 10.82
N LYS A 189 -12.11 15.47 11.37
CA LYS A 189 -11.20 14.44 10.88
C LYS A 189 -12.02 13.31 10.27
N PRO A 190 -12.04 13.20 8.94
CA PRO A 190 -12.64 12.04 8.27
C PRO A 190 -11.87 10.78 8.62
N ILE A 191 -12.61 9.71 8.88
CA ILE A 191 -12.05 8.37 9.05
C ILE A 191 -12.58 7.52 7.91
N LEU A 192 -11.67 6.89 7.20
CA LEU A 192 -11.93 6.06 6.05
C LEU A 192 -11.39 4.66 6.32
N ASN A 193 -11.93 3.67 5.63
CA ASN A 193 -11.34 2.35 5.56
C ASN A 193 -11.06 1.95 4.11
N ILE A 194 -10.17 0.99 3.94
CA ILE A 194 -9.99 0.28 2.68
C ILE A 194 -10.46 -1.14 2.92
N ASP A 195 -11.60 -1.45 2.31
CA ASP A 195 -12.19 -2.79 2.31
C ASP A 195 -12.58 -3.09 0.86
N GLY A 196 -11.90 -4.08 0.26
CA GLY A 196 -12.11 -4.41 -1.14
C GLY A 196 -11.49 -3.45 -2.17
N GLY A 197 -10.60 -2.55 -1.77
CA GLY A 197 -9.74 -1.78 -2.67
C GLY A 197 -10.07 -0.32 -2.89
N LEU A 198 -11.21 0.20 -2.43
CA LEU A 198 -11.56 1.63 -2.47
C LEU A 198 -11.49 2.25 -1.08
N LEU A 199 -11.30 3.58 -1.05
CA LEU A 199 -11.44 4.37 0.18
C LEU A 199 -12.92 4.70 0.41
N GLU A 200 -13.48 4.04 1.43
CA GLU A 200 -14.87 4.20 1.84
C GLU A 200 -14.98 5.00 3.14
N PRO A 201 -16.05 5.79 3.30
CA PRO A 201 -16.26 6.55 4.51
C PRO A 201 -16.65 5.62 5.65
N LEU A 202 -16.00 5.78 6.79
CA LEU A 202 -16.37 5.07 8.00
C LEU A 202 -17.07 6.01 9.00
N ASP A 203 -16.45 7.16 9.30
CA ASP A 203 -17.01 8.17 10.19
C ASP A 203 -16.30 9.52 10.01
N LYS A 204 -16.78 10.51 10.76
CA LYS A 204 -16.16 11.83 10.92
C LYS A 204 -16.19 12.23 12.39
N VAL A 205 -15.04 12.62 12.93
CA VAL A 205 -14.91 12.98 14.34
C VAL A 205 -14.29 14.38 14.48
N ILE A 206 -14.45 14.97 15.66
CA ILE A 206 -13.85 16.28 15.96
C ILE A 206 -12.54 16.03 16.72
N GLY A 207 -11.42 16.38 16.07
CA GLY A 207 -10.07 16.37 16.66
C GLY A 207 -9.38 15.00 16.63
N THR A 208 -8.06 15.04 16.61
CA THR A 208 -7.17 13.87 16.44
C THR A 208 -7.33 12.83 17.56
N LYS A 209 -7.51 13.27 18.82
CA LYS A 209 -7.67 12.35 19.97
C LYS A 209 -8.88 11.44 19.81
N LYS A 210 -10.04 12.00 19.39
CA LYS A 210 -11.24 11.19 19.15
C LYS A 210 -11.08 10.29 17.93
N GLY A 211 -10.37 10.74 16.89
CA GLY A 211 -10.08 9.94 15.69
C GLY A 211 -9.22 8.72 16.00
N ARG A 212 -8.17 8.89 16.78
CA ARG A 212 -7.33 7.79 17.25
C ARG A 212 -8.13 6.77 18.05
N ALA A 213 -8.91 7.22 19.04
CA ALA A 213 -9.75 6.34 19.86
C ALA A 213 -10.80 5.59 18.99
N TYR A 214 -11.38 6.26 17.98
CA TYR A 214 -12.30 5.63 17.06
C TYR A 214 -11.62 4.50 16.26
N MET A 215 -10.45 4.77 15.65
CA MET A 215 -9.71 3.76 14.90
C MET A 215 -9.28 2.57 15.76
N ILE A 216 -8.89 2.80 17.02
CA ILE A 216 -8.57 1.72 17.98
C ILE A 216 -9.79 0.85 18.24
N ASN A 217 -10.98 1.45 18.43
CA ASN A 217 -12.21 0.71 18.64
C ASN A 217 -12.61 -0.12 17.41
N GLU A 218 -12.46 0.44 16.21
CA GLU A 218 -12.71 -0.31 14.96
C GLU A 218 -11.70 -1.46 14.78
N LEU A 219 -10.42 -1.23 15.08
CA LEU A 219 -9.42 -2.29 15.06
C LEU A 219 -9.77 -3.41 16.05
N LYS A 220 -10.21 -3.06 17.26
CA LYS A 220 -10.65 -4.04 18.26
C LYS A 220 -11.85 -4.89 17.78
N LYS A 221 -12.80 -4.27 17.08
CA LYS A 221 -13.91 -5.02 16.44
C LYS A 221 -13.37 -5.97 15.37
N LYS A 222 -12.51 -5.50 14.47
CA LYS A 222 -11.90 -6.33 13.42
C LYS A 222 -11.10 -7.50 13.99
N ILE A 223 -10.35 -7.29 15.08
CA ILE A 223 -9.64 -8.36 15.78
C ILE A 223 -10.60 -9.47 16.20
N LYS A 224 -11.75 -9.11 16.77
CA LYS A 224 -12.78 -10.08 17.16
C LYS A 224 -13.43 -10.74 15.96
N ASP A 225 -13.90 -9.95 14.99
CA ASP A 225 -14.79 -10.41 13.92
C ASP A 225 -14.03 -11.16 12.82
N MET A 226 -12.80 -10.72 12.50
CA MET A 226 -11.98 -11.30 11.42
C MET A 226 -11.08 -12.43 11.92
N TYR A 227 -10.51 -12.29 13.14
CA TYR A 227 -9.50 -13.20 13.65
C TYR A 227 -9.95 -14.02 14.86
N ASN A 228 -11.20 -13.88 15.33
CA ASN A 228 -11.72 -14.55 16.53
C ASN A 228 -10.83 -14.36 17.78
N ASN A 229 -10.15 -13.20 17.89
CA ASN A 229 -9.13 -12.89 18.88
C ASN A 229 -7.88 -13.80 18.84
N ASP A 230 -7.69 -14.59 17.79
CA ASP A 230 -6.44 -15.32 17.56
C ASP A 230 -5.50 -14.43 16.74
N LEU A 231 -4.46 -13.93 17.38
CA LEU A 231 -3.50 -12.99 16.80
C LEU A 231 -2.17 -13.65 16.43
N THR A 232 -2.09 -14.98 16.49
CA THR A 232 -0.84 -15.75 16.30
C THR A 232 -0.18 -15.41 14.95
N ASP A 233 -0.98 -15.22 13.91
CA ASP A 233 -0.53 -14.96 12.53
C ASP A 233 -1.13 -13.65 12.00
N VAL A 234 -1.19 -12.62 12.85
CA VAL A 234 -1.68 -11.29 12.45
C VAL A 234 -0.59 -10.25 12.65
N GLU A 235 -0.30 -9.51 11.60
CA GLU A 235 0.61 -8.38 11.63
C GLU A 235 -0.17 -7.08 11.78
N PHE A 236 0.29 -6.20 12.68
CA PHE A 236 -0.27 -4.86 12.88
C PHE A 236 0.79 -3.80 12.56
N CYS A 237 0.41 -2.85 11.70
CA CYS A 237 1.31 -1.79 11.28
C CYS A 237 0.63 -0.42 11.37
N ILE A 238 1.45 0.62 11.36
CA ILE A 238 1.04 2.01 11.19
C ILE A 238 1.64 2.53 9.89
N ALA A 239 0.82 3.26 9.13
CA ALA A 239 1.30 4.09 8.04
C ALA A 239 0.91 5.55 8.30
N TYR A 240 1.76 6.49 7.85
CA TYR A 240 1.56 7.90 8.13
C TYR A 240 2.01 8.79 6.96
N THR A 241 1.59 10.06 7.00
CA THR A 241 2.12 11.09 6.13
C THR A 241 2.71 12.23 6.96
N PHE A 242 3.92 12.68 6.61
CA PHE A 242 4.62 13.85 7.13
C PHE A 242 5.11 13.75 8.59
N ASP A 243 4.31 13.32 9.55
CA ASP A 243 4.57 13.48 10.99
C ASP A 243 4.83 12.13 11.68
N LEU A 244 6.11 11.75 11.75
CA LEU A 244 6.55 10.52 12.40
C LEU A 244 6.26 10.52 13.92
N GLU A 245 6.41 11.66 14.60
CA GLU A 245 6.19 11.71 16.05
C GLU A 245 4.75 11.35 16.39
N LYS A 246 3.79 11.92 15.66
CA LYS A 246 2.37 11.53 15.82
C LYS A 246 2.10 10.06 15.54
N ALA A 247 2.82 9.46 14.60
CA ALA A 247 2.69 8.04 14.31
C ALA A 247 3.26 7.18 15.45
N LEU A 248 4.38 7.56 16.03
CA LEU A 248 4.98 6.87 17.18
C LEU A 248 4.13 7.00 18.44
N ASP A 249 3.55 8.18 18.71
CA ASP A 249 2.58 8.37 19.79
C ASP A 249 1.34 7.48 19.60
N PHE A 250 0.86 7.35 18.38
CA PHE A 250 -0.29 6.50 18.06
C PHE A 250 0.04 5.02 18.23
N LYS A 251 1.24 4.60 17.81
CA LYS A 251 1.77 3.26 18.09
C LYS A 251 1.72 2.95 19.57
N TYR A 252 2.31 3.81 20.39
CA TYR A 252 2.34 3.64 21.85
C TYR A 252 0.92 3.49 22.42
N GLN A 253 -0.01 4.35 22.00
CA GLN A 253 -1.40 4.29 22.45
C GLN A 253 -2.07 2.95 22.11
N ILE A 254 -1.92 2.45 20.86
CA ILE A 254 -2.48 1.17 20.43
C ILE A 254 -1.90 0.01 21.24
N GLU A 255 -0.59 -0.02 21.42
CA GLU A 255 0.09 -1.07 22.17
C GLU A 255 -0.35 -1.12 23.63
N GLN A 256 -0.57 0.05 24.28
CA GLN A 256 -1.08 0.14 25.64
C GLN A 256 -2.56 -0.26 25.77
N GLU A 257 -3.41 0.16 24.83
CA GLU A 257 -4.86 -0.07 24.94
C GLU A 257 -5.28 -1.49 24.51
N LEU A 258 -4.58 -2.09 23.54
CA LEU A 258 -4.95 -3.38 22.97
C LEU A 258 -4.03 -4.54 23.38
N GLY A 259 -2.86 -4.26 23.95
CA GLY A 259 -1.87 -5.30 24.29
C GLY A 259 -1.27 -5.99 23.07
N ILE A 260 -1.36 -5.40 21.89
CA ILE A 260 -0.78 -5.91 20.64
C ILE A 260 0.55 -5.22 20.36
N LYS A 261 1.37 -5.82 19.49
CA LYS A 261 2.63 -5.23 19.04
C LYS A 261 2.45 -4.65 17.64
N ILE A 262 2.82 -3.39 17.46
CA ILE A 262 2.97 -2.78 16.13
C ILE A 262 4.35 -3.12 15.59
N THR A 263 4.41 -3.88 14.51
CA THR A 263 5.66 -4.38 13.92
C THR A 263 6.38 -3.33 13.09
N THR A 264 5.60 -2.46 12.40
CA THR A 264 6.14 -1.49 11.45
C THR A 264 5.43 -0.15 11.58
N VAL A 265 6.19 0.95 11.45
CA VAL A 265 5.70 2.32 11.32
C VAL A 265 6.38 2.91 10.10
N ASP A 266 5.68 2.94 8.97
CA ASP A 266 6.23 3.37 7.68
C ASP A 266 5.52 4.61 7.12
N PRO A 267 6.26 5.54 6.48
CA PRO A 267 5.63 6.61 5.72
C PRO A 267 4.88 6.04 4.51
N LEU A 268 3.79 6.68 4.14
CA LEU A 268 3.12 6.40 2.86
C LEU A 268 4.00 6.91 1.71
N SER A 269 4.03 6.17 0.59
CA SER A 269 4.75 6.58 -0.62
C SER A 269 4.27 7.94 -1.14
N LEU A 270 5.08 8.63 -1.94
CA LEU A 270 4.73 9.94 -2.50
C LEU A 270 3.47 9.87 -3.36
N SER A 271 3.30 8.78 -4.10
CA SER A 271 2.13 8.62 -4.95
C SER A 271 0.84 8.50 -4.11
N VAL A 272 0.88 7.80 -2.97
CA VAL A 272 -0.24 7.74 -2.02
C VAL A 272 -0.43 9.07 -1.31
N SER A 273 0.67 9.68 -0.82
CA SER A 273 0.65 10.96 -0.11
C SER A 273 0.07 12.10 -0.94
N THR A 274 0.26 12.07 -2.28
CA THR A 274 -0.38 13.01 -3.23
C THR A 274 -1.91 13.03 -3.11
N HIS A 275 -2.52 11.87 -2.84
CA HIS A 275 -3.98 11.74 -2.73
C HIS A 275 -4.49 11.85 -1.30
N ILE A 276 -3.69 11.47 -0.31
CA ILE A 276 -4.07 11.50 1.11
C ILE A 276 -3.79 12.87 1.74
N GLY A 277 -2.68 13.51 1.35
CA GLY A 277 -2.21 14.76 1.94
C GLY A 277 -1.43 14.55 3.26
N PRO A 278 -0.82 15.62 3.80
CA PRO A 278 -0.05 15.57 5.03
C PRO A 278 -0.93 15.37 6.27
N GLY A 279 -0.34 14.85 7.36
CA GLY A 279 -0.97 14.73 8.68
C GLY A 279 -1.91 13.54 8.84
N SER A 280 -1.88 12.57 7.92
CA SER A 280 -2.72 11.38 8.01
C SER A 280 -2.07 10.29 8.85
N LEU A 281 -2.90 9.51 9.54
CA LEU A 281 -2.51 8.35 10.34
C LEU A 281 -3.37 7.15 9.96
N ALA A 282 -2.74 6.02 9.72
CA ALA A 282 -3.43 4.77 9.47
C ALA A 282 -2.96 3.68 10.43
N VAL A 283 -3.87 2.82 10.85
CA VAL A 283 -3.58 1.55 11.50
C VAL A 283 -4.12 0.42 10.66
N THR A 284 -3.35 -0.64 10.56
CA THR A 284 -3.66 -1.78 9.69
C THR A 284 -3.55 -3.09 10.46
N SER A 285 -4.28 -4.09 9.99
CA SER A 285 -4.01 -5.47 10.31
C SER A 285 -3.99 -6.32 9.03
N ALA A 286 -3.16 -7.34 9.00
CA ALA A 286 -3.11 -8.30 7.90
C ALA A 286 -2.73 -9.68 8.42
N LYS A 287 -3.43 -10.72 7.94
CA LYS A 287 -3.05 -12.10 8.24
C LYS A 287 -1.75 -12.45 7.51
N ILE A 288 -0.87 -13.15 8.20
CA ILE A 288 0.38 -13.69 7.65
C ILE A 288 0.07 -15.04 7.04
N ILE A 289 0.46 -15.25 5.80
CA ILE A 289 0.30 -16.54 5.11
C ILE A 289 1.53 -17.39 5.38
N LYS A 290 1.27 -18.59 5.92
CA LYS A 290 2.32 -19.59 6.21
C LYS A 290 2.48 -20.58 5.09
#